data_6d95cf59d1de3341099ffccbb48fa4fd
#
_entry.id   6d95cf59d1de3341099ffccbb48fa4fd
#
_cell.length_a   1.000
_cell.length_b   1.000
_cell.length_c   1.000
_cell.angle_alpha   90.00
_cell.angle_beta   90.00
_cell.angle_gamma   90.00
#
_symmetry.space_group_name_H-M   'P 1'
#
loop_
_entity.id
_entity.type
_entity.pdbx_description
1 polymer ?
#
loop_
_entity_poly.entity_id
_entity_poly.type
_entity_poly.pdbx_seq_one_letter_code
_entity_poly.pdbx_strand_id
1 'polypeptide(L)'
;PKGIRVNCLSSGPVKTLASMGIAGFSKMLKAGAMRAPMKRNVALEDVGKAGLYLASDLSSGTTGEVIYVDCGCHSAYASAEEMDVLSQAE
;
A
#
# COMPACT_ATOMS: atom_id res chain seq x y z
N PRO A 1 -18.15 -1.28 -23.63
CA PRO A 1 -18.89 -0.65 -24.74
C PRO A 1 -19.44 0.74 -24.41
N LYS A 2 -19.63 1.03 -23.12
CA LYS A 2 -20.14 2.35 -22.68
C LYS A 2 -19.04 3.32 -22.24
N GLY A 3 -17.78 2.98 -22.48
CA GLY A 3 -16.66 3.82 -22.08
C GLY A 3 -16.38 3.83 -20.58
N ILE A 4 -16.86 2.83 -19.86
CA ILE A 4 -16.64 2.73 -18.41
C ILE A 4 -15.43 1.84 -18.16
N ARG A 5 -14.51 2.34 -17.33
CA ARG A 5 -13.35 1.60 -16.86
C ARG A 5 -13.50 1.33 -15.36
N VAL A 6 -13.07 0.14 -14.92
CA VAL A 6 -13.13 -0.26 -13.52
C VAL A 6 -11.78 -0.84 -13.12
N ASN A 7 -11.14 -0.25 -12.13
CA ASN A 7 -9.87 -0.71 -11.60
C ASN A 7 -9.92 -0.71 -10.07
N CYS A 8 -9.06 -1.51 -9.49
CA CYS A 8 -8.90 -1.56 -8.03
C CYS A 8 -7.57 -0.93 -7.66
N LEU A 9 -7.56 -0.24 -6.52
CA LEU A 9 -6.34 0.30 -5.95
C LEU A 9 -6.10 -0.41 -4.62
N SER A 10 -5.00 -1.15 -4.54
CA SER A 10 -4.64 -1.89 -3.34
C SER A 10 -3.51 -1.16 -2.64
N SER A 11 -3.83 -0.54 -1.51
CA SER A 11 -2.88 0.26 -0.74
C SER A 11 -2.25 -0.55 0.37
N GLY A 12 -0.98 -0.29 0.66
CA GLY A 12 -0.36 -0.72 1.90
C GLY A 12 -0.95 0.06 3.08
N PRO A 13 -0.56 -0.29 4.31
CA PRO A 13 -1.08 0.40 5.49
C PRO A 13 -0.68 1.87 5.49
N VAL A 14 -1.65 2.75 5.71
CA VAL A 14 -1.47 4.20 5.70
C VAL A 14 -1.75 4.75 7.08
N LYS A 15 -0.82 5.57 7.58
CA LYS A 15 -0.98 6.23 8.87
C LYS A 15 -2.03 7.33 8.75
N THR A 16 -3.20 7.10 9.36
CA THR A 16 -4.29 8.07 9.45
C THR A 16 -4.75 8.16 10.90
N LEU A 17 -5.56 9.16 11.20
CA LEU A 17 -6.13 9.29 12.55
C LEU A 17 -6.94 8.03 12.93
N ALA A 18 -7.73 7.52 11.99
CA ALA A 18 -8.54 6.32 12.23
C ALA A 18 -7.67 5.07 12.43
N SER A 19 -6.64 4.88 11.61
CA SER A 19 -5.79 3.69 11.67
C SER A 19 -4.94 3.66 12.94
N MET A 20 -4.56 4.81 13.48
CA MET A 20 -3.78 4.88 14.70
C MET A 20 -4.54 4.42 15.94
N GLY A 21 -5.86 4.27 15.84
CA GLY A 21 -6.68 3.68 16.91
C GLY A 21 -6.66 2.16 16.93
N ILE A 22 -6.06 1.52 15.92
CA ILE A 22 -6.01 0.07 15.83
C ILE A 22 -4.83 -0.47 16.64
N ALA A 23 -5.11 -1.42 17.54
CA ALA A 23 -4.07 -2.02 18.38
C ALA A 23 -3.01 -2.72 17.51
N GLY A 24 -1.74 -2.48 17.80
CA GLY A 24 -0.64 -3.09 17.07
C GLY A 24 -0.33 -2.46 15.73
N PHE A 25 -1.04 -1.41 15.33
CA PHE A 25 -0.84 -0.80 14.02
C PHE A 25 0.56 -0.21 13.86
N SER A 26 1.12 0.38 14.90
CA SER A 26 2.48 0.95 14.87
C SER A 26 3.53 -0.11 14.55
N LYS A 27 3.40 -1.30 15.13
CA LYS A 27 4.33 -2.41 14.85
C LYS A 27 4.15 -2.93 13.43
N MET A 28 2.92 -2.98 12.95
CA MET A 28 2.64 -3.38 11.57
C MET A 28 3.29 -2.41 10.58
N LEU A 29 3.20 -1.11 10.84
CA LEU A 29 3.85 -0.09 10.02
C LEU A 29 5.37 -0.29 9.99
N LYS A 30 5.97 -0.53 11.14
CA LYS A 30 7.41 -0.75 11.24
C LYS A 30 7.85 -1.98 10.47
N ALA A 31 7.15 -3.10 10.66
CA ALA A 31 7.47 -4.34 9.96
C ALA A 31 7.30 -4.19 8.45
N GLY A 32 6.23 -3.54 8.01
CA GLY A 32 5.98 -3.30 6.60
C GLY A 32 7.06 -2.45 5.95
N ALA A 33 7.53 -1.41 6.65
CA ALA A 33 8.61 -0.57 6.13
C ALA A 33 9.93 -1.34 5.98
N MET A 34 10.18 -2.30 6.87
CA MET A 34 11.37 -3.14 6.79
C MET A 34 11.31 -4.10 5.60
N ARG A 35 10.13 -4.63 5.30
CA ARG A 35 9.92 -5.58 4.20
C ARG A 35 9.86 -4.90 2.85
N ALA A 36 9.28 -3.72 2.78
CA ALA A 36 9.06 -3.03 1.51
C ALA A 36 10.38 -2.75 0.79
N PRO A 37 10.47 -3.03 -0.51
CA PRO A 37 11.67 -2.70 -1.29
C PRO A 37 12.08 -1.24 -1.18
N MET A 38 11.12 -0.32 -1.09
CA MET A 38 11.41 1.10 -0.94
C MET A 38 11.78 1.49 0.50
N LYS A 39 11.74 0.54 1.43
CA LYS A 39 12.12 0.73 2.84
C LYS A 39 11.38 1.86 3.52
N ARG A 40 10.12 2.04 3.16
CA ARG A 40 9.22 3.00 3.80
C ARG A 40 7.79 2.53 3.64
N ASN A 41 6.91 3.09 4.45
CA ASN A 41 5.47 2.91 4.27
C ASN A 41 4.95 3.82 3.18
N VAL A 42 3.85 3.43 2.55
CA VAL A 42 3.16 4.26 1.59
C VAL A 42 2.59 5.49 2.31
N ALA A 43 2.70 6.64 1.69
CA ALA A 43 2.09 7.86 2.19
C ALA A 43 0.69 8.04 1.60
N LEU A 44 -0.17 8.78 2.30
CA LEU A 44 -1.51 9.07 1.81
C LEU A 44 -1.47 9.74 0.43
N GLU A 45 -0.52 10.64 0.20
CA GLU A 45 -0.36 11.30 -1.10
C GLU A 45 0.03 10.33 -2.22
N ASP A 46 0.75 9.25 -1.93
CA ASP A 46 1.06 8.23 -2.92
C ASP A 46 -0.22 7.57 -3.43
N VAL A 47 -1.13 7.26 -2.51
CA VAL A 47 -2.44 6.68 -2.84
C VAL A 47 -3.27 7.67 -3.63
N GLY A 48 -3.27 8.94 -3.22
CA GLY A 48 -3.98 10.01 -3.93
C GLY A 48 -3.49 10.19 -5.37
N LYS A 49 -2.19 10.15 -5.58
CA LYS A 49 -1.60 10.26 -6.92
C LYS A 49 -2.01 9.08 -7.81
N ALA A 50 -2.01 7.88 -7.27
CA ALA A 50 -2.44 6.69 -8.01
C ALA A 50 -3.93 6.78 -8.36
N GLY A 51 -4.75 7.26 -7.42
CA GLY A 51 -6.18 7.49 -7.66
C GLY A 51 -6.41 8.52 -8.75
N LEU A 52 -5.64 9.60 -8.75
CA LEU A 52 -5.71 10.62 -9.79
C LEU A 52 -5.35 10.05 -11.16
N TYR A 53 -4.32 9.23 -11.24
CA TYR A 53 -3.95 8.54 -12.48
C TYR A 53 -5.13 7.71 -13.00
N LEU A 54 -5.73 6.88 -12.13
CA LEU A 54 -6.82 6.00 -12.53
C LEU A 54 -8.10 6.77 -12.90
N ALA A 55 -8.34 7.90 -12.26
CA ALA A 55 -9.52 8.73 -12.53
C ALA A 55 -9.37 9.65 -13.75
N SER A 56 -8.17 9.79 -14.27
CA SER A 56 -7.86 10.72 -15.35
C SER A 56 -7.69 10.02 -16.69
N ASP A 57 -7.57 10.81 -17.74
CA ASP A 57 -7.28 10.30 -19.09
C ASP A 57 -5.89 9.68 -19.21
N LEU A 58 -5.02 9.90 -18.23
CA LEU A 58 -3.69 9.27 -18.21
C LEU A 58 -3.79 7.76 -18.19
N SER A 59 -4.87 7.20 -17.64
CA SER A 59 -5.09 5.76 -17.61
C SER A 59 -6.14 5.29 -18.62
N SER A 60 -6.32 6.01 -19.72
CA SER A 60 -7.38 5.75 -20.68
C SER A 60 -7.38 4.34 -21.27
N GLY A 61 -6.23 3.69 -21.31
CA GLY A 61 -6.10 2.31 -21.77
C GLY A 61 -6.11 1.25 -20.68
N THR A 62 -6.44 1.63 -19.43
CA THR A 62 -6.35 0.72 -18.27
C THR A 62 -7.72 0.39 -17.73
N THR A 63 -8.06 -0.89 -17.70
CA THR A 63 -9.28 -1.39 -17.04
C THR A 63 -9.06 -2.82 -16.59
N GLY A 64 -9.80 -3.25 -15.57
CA GLY A 64 -9.70 -4.60 -15.06
C GLY A 64 -8.42 -4.87 -14.29
N GLU A 65 -7.70 -3.84 -13.85
CA GLU A 65 -6.41 -3.98 -13.19
C GLU A 65 -6.50 -3.75 -11.69
N VAL A 66 -5.56 -4.37 -10.97
CA VAL A 66 -5.29 -4.07 -9.56
C VAL A 66 -3.96 -3.35 -9.50
N ILE A 67 -3.98 -2.11 -9.07
CA ILE A 67 -2.76 -1.30 -8.94
C ILE A 67 -2.32 -1.31 -7.47
N TYR A 68 -1.12 -1.80 -7.22
CA TYR A 68 -0.56 -1.85 -5.87
C TYR A 68 0.20 -0.58 -5.55
N VAL A 69 -0.17 0.07 -4.44
CA VAL A 69 0.49 1.29 -3.96
C VAL A 69 0.96 1.00 -2.53
N ASP A 70 2.06 0.27 -2.43
CA ASP A 70 2.54 -0.28 -1.15
C ASP A 70 4.06 -0.30 -1.04
N CYS A 71 4.73 0.54 -1.84
CA CYS A 71 6.19 0.63 -1.87
C CYS A 71 6.86 -0.70 -2.24
N GLY A 72 6.15 -1.55 -2.99
CA GLY A 72 6.65 -2.82 -3.47
C GLY A 72 6.42 -4.01 -2.54
N CYS A 73 5.72 -3.79 -1.44
CA CYS A 73 5.59 -4.77 -0.37
C CYS A 73 4.99 -6.10 -0.82
N HIS A 74 3.99 -6.07 -1.71
CA HIS A 74 3.30 -7.29 -2.16
C HIS A 74 4.21 -8.22 -2.98
N SER A 75 5.29 -7.70 -3.54
CA SER A 75 6.22 -8.47 -4.36
C SER A 75 7.45 -8.95 -3.60
N ALA A 76 7.51 -8.72 -2.29
CA ALA A 76 8.67 -9.03 -1.47
C ALA A 76 8.34 -10.05 -0.39
N TYR A 77 9.31 -10.92 -0.08
CA TYR A 77 9.21 -11.83 1.05
C TYR A 77 9.62 -11.09 2.34
N ALA A 78 9.13 -11.58 3.48
CA ALA A 78 9.52 -11.05 4.76
C ALA A 78 11.02 -11.19 4.98
N SER A 79 11.68 -10.12 5.42
CA SER A 79 13.09 -10.14 5.77
C SER A 79 13.29 -10.72 7.17
N ALA A 80 14.55 -11.06 7.50
CA ALA A 80 14.88 -11.52 8.84
C ALA A 80 14.54 -10.44 9.87
N GLU A 81 14.82 -9.18 9.57
CA GLU A 81 14.51 -8.05 10.43
C GLU A 81 13.01 -7.90 10.66
N GLU A 82 12.21 -8.08 9.61
CA GLU A 82 10.76 -8.04 9.73
C GLU A 82 10.25 -9.16 10.63
N MET A 83 10.75 -10.36 10.45
CA MET A 83 10.34 -11.50 11.26
C MET A 83 10.65 -11.26 12.74
N ASP A 84 11.80 -10.66 13.05
CA ASP A 84 12.16 -10.30 14.41
C ASP A 84 11.17 -9.29 15.00
N VAL A 85 10.80 -8.27 14.22
CA VAL A 85 9.82 -7.26 14.66
C VAL A 85 8.47 -7.91 14.93
N LEU A 86 8.02 -8.80 14.06
CA LEU A 86 6.73 -9.47 14.23
C LEU A 86 6.73 -10.39 15.45
N SER A 87 7.84 -11.09 15.72
CA SER A 87 7.92 -11.95 16.91
C SER A 87 7.92 -11.14 18.20
N GLN A 88 8.35 -9.89 18.17
CA GLN A 88 8.31 -8.98 19.32
C GLN A 88 6.94 -8.31 19.49
N ALA A 89 6.02 -8.51 18.57
CA ALA A 89 4.70 -7.88 18.61
C ALA A 89 3.80 -8.47 19.70
N GLU A 90 4.19 -9.56 20.29
CA GLU A 90 3.45 -10.27 21.36
C GLU A 90 3.74 -9.68 22.77
#